data_2730324d6ef5442b1cc01539fc7c9fe7
#
_entry.id   2730324d6ef5442b1cc01539fc7c9fe7
#
_cell.length_a   1.000
_cell.length_b   1.000
_cell.length_c   1.000
_cell.angle_alpha   90.00
_cell.angle_beta   90.00
_cell.angle_gamma   90.00
#
_symmetry.space_group_name_H-M   'P 1'
#
loop_
_entity.id
_entity.type
_entity.pdbx_description
1 polymer ?
#
loop_
_entity_poly.entity_id
_entity_poly.type
_entity_poly.pdbx_seq_one_letter_code
_entity_poly.pdbx_strand_id
1 'polypeptide(L)'
;YLFNAKEFDEETGLYYYGARYYDPRISLWISTDPLEEDYPNIISYGYCHNSPVTLIDPNGEGDYYAQDGTYLATDRKKDNYIYVQYQQGKTNLTIGRRTTSFQKLDISKTVFLAFASAVNTESSGNLKESMALGNTVVNYLNAGGSKNIKTLEDVVLYKNSFMRGAKQDNYTMFRKLSPERQNAKYAIKSVLNAIAYNQGLAGFSDYSHGANTWDGKDLMYANWKNSHRNYIWSSDSKGLIKQYHKLVSGDVKLNVFKYSEKPAKINIRAVTIAGNTLFTHLYGGRGEKKTGNVFR
;
A
#
# COMPACT_ATOMS: atom_id res chain seq x y z
N TYR A 1 27.45 12.03 -23.01
CA TYR A 1 26.54 11.60 -21.92
C TYR A 1 27.30 11.76 -20.60
N LEU A 2 27.16 12.90 -19.93
CA LEU A 2 27.92 13.23 -18.73
C LEU A 2 27.14 12.96 -17.42
N PHE A 3 25.84 13.17 -17.41
CA PHE A 3 24.98 13.00 -16.22
C PHE A 3 23.77 12.13 -16.55
N ASN A 4 23.57 11.05 -15.81
CA ASN A 4 22.49 10.08 -15.98
C ASN A 4 22.32 9.52 -17.41
N ALA A 5 23.44 9.44 -18.16
CA ALA A 5 23.47 9.01 -19.55
C ALA A 5 22.55 9.81 -20.50
N LYS A 6 22.28 11.08 -20.18
CA LYS A 6 21.48 11.98 -20.99
C LYS A 6 22.32 12.80 -21.97
N GLU A 7 21.70 13.22 -23.05
CA GLU A 7 22.31 14.10 -24.03
C GLU A 7 22.50 15.48 -23.39
N PHE A 8 23.71 15.97 -23.48
CA PHE A 8 24.05 17.30 -23.01
C PHE A 8 24.12 18.24 -24.22
N ASP A 9 23.32 19.28 -24.18
CA ASP A 9 23.34 20.35 -25.15
C ASP A 9 24.36 21.39 -24.72
N GLU A 10 25.50 21.45 -25.44
CA GLU A 10 26.62 22.34 -25.12
C GLU A 10 26.29 23.83 -25.35
N GLU A 11 25.33 24.14 -26.25
CA GLU A 11 24.95 25.51 -26.51
C GLU A 11 24.13 26.12 -25.40
N THR A 12 23.20 25.35 -24.82
CA THR A 12 22.30 25.81 -23.77
C THR A 12 22.80 25.45 -22.35
N GLY A 13 23.67 24.44 -22.24
CA GLY A 13 24.13 23.88 -20.95
C GLY A 13 23.08 23.02 -20.26
N LEU A 14 22.10 22.53 -20.98
CA LEU A 14 20.99 21.73 -20.45
C LEU A 14 21.14 20.25 -20.83
N TYR A 15 20.54 19.38 -20.01
CA TYR A 15 20.40 17.97 -20.34
C TYR A 15 19.02 17.70 -20.91
N TYR A 16 18.97 17.06 -22.09
CA TYR A 16 17.72 16.62 -22.68
C TYR A 16 17.30 15.26 -22.15
N TYR A 17 16.21 15.24 -21.40
CA TYR A 17 15.60 14.01 -20.85
C TYR A 17 14.46 13.51 -21.74
N GLY A 18 14.11 14.28 -22.78
CA GLY A 18 13.11 14.00 -23.79
C GLY A 18 11.76 14.65 -23.48
N ALA A 19 11.14 14.53 -22.32
CA ALA A 19 9.93 15.27 -21.96
C ALA A 19 10.29 16.69 -21.51
N ARG A 20 11.44 16.84 -20.86
CA ARG A 20 11.89 18.11 -20.27
C ARG A 20 13.38 18.31 -20.47
N TYR A 21 13.81 19.58 -20.36
CA TYR A 21 15.21 19.96 -20.24
C TYR A 21 15.53 20.20 -18.76
N TYR A 22 16.63 19.60 -18.31
CA TYR A 22 17.14 19.74 -16.95
C TYR A 22 18.32 20.71 -16.93
N ASP A 23 18.27 21.72 -16.07
CA ASP A 23 19.38 22.63 -15.82
C ASP A 23 20.17 22.17 -14.60
N PRO A 24 21.40 21.63 -14.78
CA PRO A 24 22.21 21.14 -13.66
C PRO A 24 22.71 22.24 -12.73
N ARG A 25 22.72 23.50 -13.20
CA ARG A 25 23.21 24.65 -12.43
C ARG A 25 22.23 25.05 -11.33
N ILE A 26 20.94 24.85 -11.58
CA ILE A 26 19.88 25.18 -10.61
C ILE A 26 19.19 23.94 -10.07
N SER A 27 19.54 22.74 -10.57
CA SER A 27 18.97 21.45 -10.18
C SER A 27 17.46 21.36 -10.40
N LEU A 28 16.93 22.03 -11.43
CA LEU A 28 15.52 22.10 -11.77
C LEU A 28 15.26 21.74 -13.25
N TRP A 29 14.00 21.34 -13.52
CA TRP A 29 13.46 21.30 -14.88
C TRP A 29 13.18 22.71 -15.39
N ILE A 30 13.38 22.96 -16.68
CA ILE A 30 13.10 24.26 -17.30
C ILE A 30 11.62 24.43 -17.67
N SER A 31 10.87 23.32 -17.75
CA SER A 31 9.43 23.32 -18.00
C SER A 31 8.68 22.65 -16.87
N THR A 32 7.38 22.94 -16.75
CA THR A 32 6.48 22.27 -15.83
C THR A 32 6.40 20.77 -16.11
N ASP A 33 6.06 20.00 -15.09
CA ASP A 33 5.82 18.57 -15.25
C ASP A 33 4.59 18.34 -16.13
N PRO A 34 4.67 17.53 -17.19
CA PRO A 34 3.48 17.13 -17.96
C PRO A 34 2.39 16.46 -17.10
N LEU A 35 2.76 15.95 -15.92
CA LEU A 35 1.87 15.34 -14.92
C LEU A 35 1.59 16.28 -13.73
N GLU A 36 1.78 17.59 -13.88
CA GLU A 36 1.58 18.59 -12.83
C GLU A 36 0.19 18.48 -12.17
N GLU A 37 -0.83 18.20 -12.96
CA GLU A 37 -2.21 18.03 -12.47
C GLU A 37 -2.34 16.81 -11.54
N ASP A 38 -1.52 15.76 -11.77
CA ASP A 38 -1.48 14.57 -10.91
C ASP A 38 -0.67 14.79 -9.62
N TYR A 39 0.15 15.87 -9.59
CA TYR A 39 1.05 16.19 -8.48
C TYR A 39 0.92 17.64 -7.98
N PRO A 40 -0.27 18.14 -7.63
CA PRO A 40 -0.52 19.55 -7.31
C PRO A 40 0.27 20.08 -6.10
N ASN A 41 0.95 19.21 -5.36
CA ASN A 41 1.72 19.55 -4.17
C ASN A 41 3.24 19.35 -4.31
N ILE A 42 3.72 18.97 -5.50
CA ILE A 42 5.14 18.88 -5.83
C ILE A 42 5.46 20.09 -6.70
N ILE A 43 6.62 20.68 -6.46
CA ILE A 43 7.11 21.76 -7.32
C ILE A 43 7.27 21.17 -8.73
N SER A 44 6.51 21.67 -9.69
CA SER A 44 6.48 21.17 -11.07
C SER A 44 7.85 21.18 -11.77
N TYR A 45 8.77 21.95 -11.23
CA TYR A 45 10.15 22.07 -11.71
C TYR A 45 11.14 21.21 -10.92
N GLY A 46 10.70 20.49 -9.87
CA GLY A 46 11.58 19.70 -8.98
C GLY A 46 12.13 18.46 -9.68
N TYR A 47 13.46 18.31 -9.73
CA TYR A 47 14.12 17.11 -10.24
C TYR A 47 14.22 16.04 -9.12
N CYS A 48 13.80 14.80 -9.44
CA CYS A 48 13.88 13.64 -8.52
C CYS A 48 13.31 13.94 -7.11
N HIS A 49 12.19 14.65 -7.00
CA HIS A 49 11.62 15.06 -5.71
C HIS A 49 12.62 15.78 -4.78
N ASN A 50 13.57 16.54 -5.35
CA ASN A 50 14.69 17.20 -4.67
C ASN A 50 15.69 16.22 -3.98
N SER A 51 15.80 14.99 -4.45
CA SER A 51 16.70 13.96 -3.93
C SER A 51 17.57 13.32 -5.04
N PRO A 52 18.29 14.11 -5.86
CA PRO A 52 18.99 13.62 -7.06
C PRO A 52 20.20 12.72 -6.75
N VAL A 53 20.63 12.64 -5.49
CA VAL A 53 21.74 11.77 -5.05
C VAL A 53 21.26 10.32 -4.89
N THR A 54 20.02 10.14 -4.52
CA THR A 54 19.41 8.82 -4.26
C THR A 54 18.45 8.38 -5.34
N LEU A 55 17.94 9.32 -6.15
CA LEU A 55 16.94 9.08 -7.17
C LEU A 55 17.46 9.51 -8.55
N ILE A 56 17.03 8.80 -9.56
CA ILE A 56 17.26 9.13 -10.96
C ILE A 56 15.91 9.24 -11.62
N ASP A 57 15.66 10.33 -12.32
CA ASP A 57 14.53 10.48 -13.23
C ASP A 57 14.97 10.11 -14.66
N PRO A 58 14.72 8.89 -15.15
CA PRO A 58 15.24 8.46 -16.43
C PRO A 58 14.58 9.16 -17.61
N ASN A 59 13.31 9.53 -17.47
CA ASN A 59 12.50 10.02 -18.60
C ASN A 59 11.39 11.02 -18.23
N GLY A 60 11.11 11.28 -16.95
CA GLY A 60 10.12 12.27 -16.50
C GLY A 60 8.67 11.79 -16.35
N GLU A 61 8.38 10.47 -16.36
CA GLU A 61 7.02 9.89 -16.18
C GLU A 61 7.13 8.45 -15.64
N GLY A 62 6.08 7.89 -14.97
CA GLY A 62 5.97 6.50 -14.46
C GLY A 62 6.87 6.11 -13.26
N ASP A 63 6.42 5.32 -12.27
CA ASP A 63 7.12 5.08 -11.00
C ASP A 63 7.65 3.65 -10.83
N TYR A 64 8.92 3.52 -10.49
CA TYR A 64 9.64 2.28 -10.27
C TYR A 64 10.12 2.16 -8.83
N TYR A 65 9.84 1.02 -8.20
CA TYR A 65 10.19 0.76 -6.80
C TYR A 65 11.02 -0.51 -6.64
N ALA A 66 11.94 -0.51 -5.68
CA ALA A 66 12.52 -1.73 -5.15
C ALA A 66 11.48 -2.50 -4.30
N GLN A 67 11.69 -3.79 -4.10
CA GLN A 67 10.78 -4.62 -3.28
C GLN A 67 10.68 -4.16 -1.82
N ASP A 68 11.68 -3.45 -1.33
CA ASP A 68 11.68 -2.90 0.04
C ASP A 68 10.88 -1.60 0.19
N GLY A 69 10.26 -1.10 -0.88
CA GLY A 69 9.50 0.13 -0.92
C GLY A 69 10.32 1.38 -1.27
N THR A 70 11.61 1.22 -1.59
CA THR A 70 12.45 2.34 -2.04
C THR A 70 12.03 2.75 -3.45
N TYR A 71 11.71 4.02 -3.63
CA TYR A 71 11.52 4.61 -4.95
C TYR A 71 12.86 4.65 -5.69
N LEU A 72 12.89 4.21 -6.94
CA LEU A 72 14.10 4.08 -7.73
C LEU A 72 14.16 5.05 -8.89
N ALA A 73 13.06 5.23 -9.59
CA ALA A 73 13.03 5.99 -10.83
C ALA A 73 11.60 6.26 -11.28
N THR A 74 11.48 7.16 -12.26
CA THR A 74 10.26 7.36 -13.04
C THR A 74 10.56 7.26 -14.54
N ASP A 75 9.59 6.83 -15.36
CA ASP A 75 9.76 6.71 -16.83
C ASP A 75 8.66 7.46 -17.61
N ARG A 76 8.84 7.57 -18.93
CA ARG A 76 7.93 8.29 -19.85
C ARG A 76 6.69 7.54 -20.29
N LYS A 77 6.45 6.35 -19.82
CA LYS A 77 5.27 5.64 -20.26
C LYS A 77 4.04 6.31 -19.67
N LYS A 78 3.22 6.94 -20.50
CA LYS A 78 1.91 7.51 -20.15
C LYS A 78 0.92 6.43 -19.71
N ASP A 79 1.37 5.46 -18.92
CA ASP A 79 0.56 4.31 -18.55
C ASP A 79 0.02 4.37 -17.11
N ASN A 80 0.40 5.38 -16.32
CA ASN A 80 -0.06 5.60 -14.94
C ASN A 80 0.05 4.35 -14.05
N TYR A 81 1.05 3.49 -14.29
CA TYR A 81 1.26 2.24 -13.55
C TYR A 81 2.44 2.30 -12.61
N ILE A 82 2.46 1.30 -11.72
CA ILE A 82 3.56 1.06 -10.78
C ILE A 82 4.36 -0.15 -11.23
N TYR A 83 5.67 -0.05 -11.11
CA TYR A 83 6.61 -1.11 -11.44
C TYR A 83 7.42 -1.49 -10.21
N VAL A 84 7.49 -2.78 -9.90
CA VAL A 84 8.31 -3.32 -8.81
C VAL A 84 9.51 -4.07 -9.38
N GLN A 85 10.68 -3.90 -8.76
CA GLN A 85 11.87 -4.66 -9.10
C GLN A 85 11.59 -6.15 -8.94
N TYR A 86 11.83 -6.92 -10.03
CA TYR A 86 11.54 -8.35 -10.07
C TYR A 86 12.46 -9.05 -11.06
N GLN A 87 13.15 -10.11 -10.64
CA GLN A 87 14.17 -10.77 -11.47
C GLN A 87 13.62 -11.33 -12.80
N GLN A 88 12.38 -11.79 -12.81
CA GLN A 88 11.67 -12.29 -13.99
C GLN A 88 10.73 -11.22 -14.60
N GLY A 89 10.95 -9.97 -14.27
CA GLY A 89 10.13 -8.84 -14.76
C GLY A 89 10.27 -8.67 -16.27
N LYS A 90 9.17 -8.28 -16.90
CA LYS A 90 9.09 -8.10 -18.36
C LYS A 90 9.56 -6.73 -18.84
N THR A 91 9.79 -5.81 -17.93
CA THR A 91 10.26 -4.44 -18.25
C THR A 91 11.67 -4.27 -17.75
N ASN A 92 12.58 -3.86 -18.63
CA ASN A 92 13.96 -3.56 -18.26
C ASN A 92 14.17 -2.05 -18.22
N LEU A 93 14.77 -1.58 -17.13
CA LEU A 93 15.18 -0.19 -16.97
C LEU A 93 16.66 -0.15 -16.60
N THR A 94 17.41 0.71 -17.29
CA THR A 94 18.82 0.95 -16.98
C THR A 94 18.92 2.18 -16.07
N ILE A 95 19.37 1.96 -14.84
CA ILE A 95 19.59 3.00 -13.83
C ILE A 95 21.11 3.11 -13.61
N GLY A 96 21.69 4.22 -14.06
CA GLY A 96 23.14 4.39 -14.07
C GLY A 96 23.81 3.34 -14.98
N ARG A 97 24.66 2.47 -14.41
CA ARG A 97 25.36 1.39 -15.15
C ARG A 97 24.72 0.02 -15.03
N ARG A 98 23.57 -0.09 -14.36
CA ARG A 98 22.89 -1.38 -14.10
C ARG A 98 21.56 -1.43 -14.78
N THR A 99 21.36 -2.49 -15.56
CA THR A 99 20.03 -2.83 -16.09
C THR A 99 19.33 -3.73 -15.08
N THR A 100 18.14 -3.34 -14.68
CA THR A 100 17.31 -4.04 -13.71
C THR A 100 15.97 -4.37 -14.33
N SER A 101 15.48 -5.58 -14.04
CA SER A 101 14.18 -6.04 -14.50
C SER A 101 13.09 -5.65 -13.50
N PHE A 102 11.94 -5.24 -14.02
CA PHE A 102 10.78 -4.83 -13.27
C PHE A 102 9.52 -5.53 -13.78
N GLN A 103 8.60 -5.77 -12.86
CA GLN A 103 7.26 -6.25 -13.17
C GLN A 103 6.26 -5.12 -12.96
N LYS A 104 5.43 -4.89 -14.00
CA LYS A 104 4.26 -4.01 -13.90
C LYS A 104 3.26 -4.60 -12.92
N LEU A 105 2.77 -3.78 -12.00
CA LEU A 105 1.67 -4.13 -11.10
C LEU A 105 0.33 -3.68 -11.68
N ASP A 106 -0.70 -4.47 -11.43
CA ASP A 106 -2.07 -4.20 -11.88
C ASP A 106 -2.78 -3.23 -10.93
N ILE A 107 -2.23 -2.04 -10.84
CA ILE A 107 -2.74 -0.94 -10.03
C ILE A 107 -2.33 0.38 -10.66
N SER A 108 -3.24 1.36 -10.73
CA SER A 108 -2.90 2.70 -11.15
C SER A 108 -2.09 3.41 -10.06
N LYS A 109 -1.22 4.33 -10.45
CA LYS A 109 -0.42 5.15 -9.55
C LYS A 109 -1.28 5.89 -8.52
N THR A 110 -2.41 6.47 -8.96
CA THR A 110 -3.34 7.18 -8.08
C THR A 110 -3.88 6.26 -6.98
N VAL A 111 -4.38 5.08 -7.34
CA VAL A 111 -4.91 4.10 -6.38
C VAL A 111 -3.79 3.55 -5.48
N PHE A 112 -2.61 3.31 -6.04
CA PHE A 112 -1.44 2.87 -5.29
C PHE A 112 -1.04 3.85 -4.17
N LEU A 113 -0.90 5.13 -4.50
CA LEU A 113 -0.53 6.17 -3.54
C LEU A 113 -1.61 6.38 -2.49
N ALA A 114 -2.89 6.36 -2.90
CA ALA A 114 -4.01 6.43 -1.97
C ALA A 114 -4.04 5.23 -1.02
N PHE A 115 -3.77 4.02 -1.52
CA PHE A 115 -3.72 2.82 -0.69
C PHE A 115 -2.52 2.85 0.28
N ALA A 116 -1.35 3.27 -0.19
CA ALA A 116 -0.19 3.44 0.69
C ALA A 116 -0.45 4.50 1.78
N SER A 117 -1.12 5.60 1.44
CA SER A 117 -1.56 6.62 2.43
C SER A 117 -2.49 6.01 3.48
N ALA A 118 -3.46 5.22 3.04
CA ALA A 118 -4.40 4.55 3.94
C ALA A 118 -3.69 3.58 4.89
N VAL A 119 -2.80 2.73 4.38
CA VAL A 119 -1.99 1.81 5.20
C VAL A 119 -1.11 2.59 6.19
N ASN A 120 -0.49 3.69 5.76
CA ASN A 120 0.33 4.52 6.64
C ASN A 120 -0.47 5.15 7.80
N THR A 121 -1.74 5.48 7.56
CA THR A 121 -2.61 6.08 8.57
C THR A 121 -3.16 5.04 9.56
N GLU A 122 -3.48 3.85 9.09
CA GLU A 122 -4.04 2.77 9.91
C GLU A 122 -2.96 2.02 10.71
N SER A 123 -1.70 2.05 10.26
CA SER A 123 -0.58 1.38 10.92
C SER A 123 0.00 2.21 12.05
N SER A 124 0.40 1.56 13.13
CA SER A 124 1.17 2.17 14.23
C SER A 124 2.65 2.48 13.87
N GLY A 125 3.05 2.30 12.62
CA GLY A 125 4.45 2.43 12.17
C GLY A 125 5.27 1.16 12.31
N ASN A 126 4.63 0.03 12.58
CA ASN A 126 5.27 -1.28 12.62
C ASN A 126 5.24 -1.94 11.24
N LEU A 127 6.41 -2.42 10.75
CA LEU A 127 6.50 -3.06 9.43
C LEU A 127 5.57 -4.26 9.28
N LYS A 128 5.53 -5.17 10.26
CA LYS A 128 4.69 -6.38 10.17
C LYS A 128 3.21 -6.03 10.14
N GLU A 129 2.81 -5.03 10.91
CA GLU A 129 1.43 -4.51 10.91
C GLU A 129 1.07 -3.88 9.55
N SER A 130 1.94 -3.01 9.01
CA SER A 130 1.73 -2.43 7.69
C SER A 130 1.60 -3.51 6.62
N MET A 131 2.50 -4.52 6.61
CA MET A 131 2.47 -5.62 5.66
C MET A 131 1.16 -6.43 5.75
N ALA A 132 0.70 -6.72 6.95
CA ALA A 132 -0.55 -7.44 7.17
C ALA A 132 -1.77 -6.60 6.75
N LEU A 133 -1.79 -5.28 7.01
CA LEU A 133 -2.88 -4.39 6.58
C LEU A 133 -3.08 -4.42 5.07
N GLY A 134 -2.01 -4.28 4.28
CA GLY A 134 -2.10 -4.33 2.82
C GLY A 134 -2.69 -5.64 2.32
N ASN A 135 -2.22 -6.78 2.82
CA ASN A 135 -2.75 -8.09 2.44
C ASN A 135 -4.21 -8.26 2.88
N THR A 136 -4.58 -7.79 4.08
CA THR A 136 -5.95 -7.92 4.58
C THR A 136 -6.97 -7.20 3.70
N VAL A 137 -6.64 -6.01 3.19
CA VAL A 137 -7.49 -5.27 2.25
C VAL A 137 -7.69 -6.06 0.96
N VAL A 138 -6.63 -6.61 0.40
CA VAL A 138 -6.71 -7.43 -0.81
C VAL A 138 -7.53 -8.69 -0.56
N ASN A 139 -7.32 -9.38 0.56
CA ASN A 139 -8.09 -10.56 0.94
C ASN A 139 -9.58 -10.24 1.14
N TYR A 140 -9.91 -9.06 1.71
CA TYR A 140 -11.30 -8.61 1.82
C TYR A 140 -11.97 -8.48 0.45
N LEU A 141 -11.30 -7.89 -0.52
CA LEU A 141 -11.82 -7.75 -1.88
C LEU A 141 -11.95 -9.11 -2.57
N ASN A 142 -10.97 -10.01 -2.37
CA ASN A 142 -11.00 -11.38 -2.89
C ASN A 142 -12.14 -12.21 -2.32
N ALA A 143 -12.50 -11.98 -1.04
CA ALA A 143 -13.68 -12.56 -0.41
C ALA A 143 -15.01 -11.97 -0.91
N GLY A 144 -14.96 -11.03 -1.86
CA GLY A 144 -16.13 -10.43 -2.51
C GLY A 144 -16.49 -9.04 -1.98
N GLY A 145 -15.73 -8.48 -1.06
CA GLY A 145 -15.95 -7.13 -0.54
C GLY A 145 -17.33 -6.91 0.09
N SER A 146 -17.87 -5.72 -0.04
CA SER A 146 -19.24 -5.39 0.37
C SER A 146 -20.10 -4.94 -0.82
N LYS A 147 -21.35 -4.57 -0.57
CA LYS A 147 -22.26 -4.07 -1.63
C LYS A 147 -21.67 -2.89 -2.40
N ASN A 148 -20.96 -1.99 -1.70
CA ASN A 148 -20.48 -0.72 -2.24
C ASN A 148 -18.93 -0.67 -2.36
N ILE A 149 -18.23 -1.75 -2.00
CA ILE A 149 -16.75 -1.82 -2.02
C ILE A 149 -16.36 -3.12 -2.70
N LYS A 150 -15.94 -3.03 -3.96
CA LYS A 150 -15.61 -4.16 -4.82
C LYS A 150 -14.19 -4.08 -5.38
N THR A 151 -13.60 -2.90 -5.40
CA THR A 151 -12.30 -2.62 -5.97
C THR A 151 -11.39 -1.91 -4.94
N LEU A 152 -10.09 -1.90 -5.19
CA LEU A 152 -9.16 -1.10 -4.40
C LEU A 152 -9.51 0.38 -4.44
N GLU A 153 -9.95 0.87 -5.58
CA GLU A 153 -10.40 2.25 -5.75
C GLU A 153 -11.56 2.56 -4.80
N ASP A 154 -12.57 1.67 -4.71
CA ASP A 154 -13.67 1.82 -3.75
C ASP A 154 -13.15 1.89 -2.31
N VAL A 155 -12.14 1.07 -1.96
CA VAL A 155 -11.56 1.06 -0.60
C VAL A 155 -10.93 2.40 -0.26
N VAL A 156 -10.15 2.98 -1.17
CA VAL A 156 -9.31 4.12 -0.87
C VAL A 156 -9.92 5.47 -1.22
N LEU A 157 -10.85 5.51 -2.18
CA LEU A 157 -11.46 6.75 -2.67
C LEU A 157 -12.93 6.91 -2.25
N TYR A 158 -13.61 5.83 -1.85
CA TYR A 158 -15.02 5.90 -1.46
C TYR A 158 -15.21 6.59 -0.11
N LYS A 159 -16.09 7.58 -0.05
CA LYS A 159 -16.32 8.46 1.12
C LYS A 159 -16.65 7.71 2.43
N ASN A 160 -17.31 6.56 2.34
CA ASN A 160 -17.75 5.73 3.47
C ASN A 160 -16.93 4.42 3.57
N SER A 161 -15.74 4.39 3.04
CA SER A 161 -14.84 3.24 3.18
C SER A 161 -14.46 3.01 4.64
N PHE A 162 -14.17 1.75 4.96
CA PHE A 162 -13.66 1.35 6.28
C PHE A 162 -12.22 1.85 6.55
N MET A 163 -11.44 2.15 5.52
CA MET A 163 -10.14 2.83 5.66
C MET A 163 -10.34 4.34 5.70
N ARG A 164 -10.82 4.84 6.82
CA ARG A 164 -11.12 6.28 7.00
C ARG A 164 -9.92 7.20 6.87
N GLY A 165 -8.72 6.68 7.07
CA GLY A 165 -7.47 7.40 6.90
C GLY A 165 -7.16 7.79 5.45
N ALA A 166 -7.80 7.14 4.49
CA ALA A 166 -7.68 7.44 3.05
C ALA A 166 -8.46 8.69 2.61
N LYS A 167 -8.93 9.54 3.54
CA LYS A 167 -9.52 10.83 3.17
C LYS A 167 -8.55 11.62 2.30
N GLN A 168 -9.11 12.38 1.37
CA GLN A 168 -8.37 13.17 0.39
C GLN A 168 -7.25 14.03 1.01
N ASP A 169 -7.44 14.54 2.23
CA ASP A 169 -6.43 15.29 2.98
C ASP A 169 -5.20 14.44 3.36
N ASN A 170 -5.41 13.18 3.75
CA ASN A 170 -4.31 12.26 4.09
C ASN A 170 -3.58 11.77 2.84
N TYR A 171 -4.29 11.61 1.73
CA TYR A 171 -3.70 11.30 0.43
C TYR A 171 -2.77 12.44 -0.03
N THR A 172 -3.19 13.68 0.13
CA THR A 172 -2.37 14.87 -0.13
C THR A 172 -1.15 14.91 0.79
N MET A 173 -1.32 14.57 2.08
CA MET A 173 -0.19 14.46 3.02
C MET A 173 0.78 13.34 2.65
N PHE A 174 0.30 12.19 2.21
CA PHE A 174 1.17 11.09 1.78
C PHE A 174 1.99 11.45 0.54
N ARG A 175 1.40 12.15 -0.42
CA ARG A 175 2.13 12.74 -1.54
C ARG A 175 3.23 13.73 -1.10
N LYS A 176 3.04 14.42 0.05
CA LYS A 176 4.03 15.31 0.66
C LYS A 176 5.01 14.59 1.57
N LEU A 177 4.72 13.34 1.97
CA LEU A 177 5.66 12.55 2.76
C LEU A 177 6.84 12.19 1.87
N SER A 178 7.99 12.77 2.21
CA SER A 178 9.26 12.35 1.65
C SER A 178 9.38 10.82 1.78
N PRO A 179 9.83 10.12 0.73
CA PRO A 179 10.12 8.68 0.79
C PRO A 179 11.07 8.27 1.91
N GLU A 180 11.74 9.25 2.52
CA GLU A 180 12.71 9.09 3.60
C GLU A 180 12.07 8.76 4.96
N ARG A 181 10.75 8.99 5.13
CA ARG A 181 10.09 8.59 6.36
C ARG A 181 9.85 7.08 6.38
N GLN A 182 10.44 6.41 7.35
CA GLN A 182 10.41 4.95 7.49
C GLN A 182 8.98 4.37 7.43
N ASN A 183 7.99 5.03 8.03
CA ASN A 183 6.61 4.58 8.02
C ASN A 183 5.98 4.64 6.62
N ALA A 184 6.28 5.69 5.84
CA ALA A 184 5.85 5.80 4.46
C ALA A 184 6.46 4.69 3.60
N LYS A 185 7.75 4.40 3.80
CA LYS A 185 8.43 3.28 3.13
C LYS A 185 7.78 1.93 3.46
N TYR A 186 7.39 1.71 4.73
CA TYR A 186 6.67 0.50 5.14
C TYR A 186 5.30 0.38 4.46
N ALA A 187 4.57 1.49 4.35
CA ALA A 187 3.28 1.51 3.67
C ALA A 187 3.42 1.20 2.17
N ILE A 188 4.38 1.82 1.49
CA ILE A 188 4.69 1.54 0.09
C ILE A 188 5.06 0.06 -0.09
N LYS A 189 5.99 -0.46 0.72
CA LYS A 189 6.37 -1.87 0.70
C LYS A 189 5.18 -2.80 0.90
N SER A 190 4.29 -2.46 1.82
CA SER A 190 3.07 -3.22 2.09
C SER A 190 2.18 -3.34 0.84
N VAL A 191 1.91 -2.22 0.18
CA VAL A 191 1.04 -2.21 -1.01
C VAL A 191 1.71 -2.92 -2.18
N LEU A 192 3.01 -2.70 -2.42
CA LEU A 192 3.77 -3.44 -3.43
C LEU A 192 3.65 -4.95 -3.20
N ASN A 193 3.87 -5.39 -1.96
CA ASN A 193 3.78 -6.81 -1.59
C ASN A 193 2.37 -7.36 -1.79
N ALA A 194 1.35 -6.66 -1.33
CA ALA A 194 -0.03 -7.14 -1.40
C ALA A 194 -0.50 -7.30 -2.85
N ILE A 195 -0.20 -6.34 -3.72
CA ILE A 195 -0.57 -6.41 -5.14
C ILE A 195 0.27 -7.47 -5.87
N ALA A 196 1.57 -7.51 -5.65
CA ALA A 196 2.46 -8.50 -6.27
C ALA A 196 2.10 -9.94 -5.86
N TYR A 197 1.81 -10.18 -4.57
CA TYR A 197 1.31 -11.45 -4.06
C TYR A 197 -0.02 -11.84 -4.72
N ASN A 198 -0.95 -10.90 -4.82
CA ASN A 198 -2.25 -11.11 -5.47
C ASN A 198 -2.13 -11.46 -6.95
N GLN A 199 -1.10 -10.94 -7.63
CA GLN A 199 -0.76 -11.30 -9.02
C GLN A 199 0.01 -12.63 -9.15
N GLY A 200 0.28 -13.34 -8.04
CA GLY A 200 1.00 -14.61 -8.03
C GLY A 200 2.50 -14.49 -8.25
N LEU A 201 3.10 -13.33 -8.02
CA LEU A 201 4.54 -13.16 -8.19
C LEU A 201 5.30 -13.86 -7.06
N ALA A 202 6.30 -14.67 -7.44
CA ALA A 202 7.14 -15.38 -6.48
C ALA A 202 7.97 -14.40 -5.62
N GLY A 203 8.20 -14.77 -4.35
CA GLY A 203 8.95 -13.94 -3.40
C GLY A 203 8.12 -12.90 -2.65
N PHE A 204 6.82 -12.80 -2.93
CA PHE A 204 5.85 -12.03 -2.16
C PHE A 204 4.96 -12.96 -1.35
N SER A 205 4.44 -12.48 -0.22
CA SER A 205 3.74 -13.33 0.75
C SER A 205 2.53 -12.64 1.37
N ASP A 206 1.57 -13.44 1.84
CA ASP A 206 0.47 -12.93 2.65
C ASP A 206 0.88 -12.87 4.13
N TYR A 207 1.16 -11.68 4.61
CA TYR A 207 1.53 -11.40 6.00
C TYR A 207 0.34 -11.35 6.96
N SER A 208 -0.88 -11.34 6.43
CA SER A 208 -2.11 -11.37 7.22
C SER A 208 -2.57 -12.80 7.52
N HIS A 209 -1.92 -13.81 6.93
CA HIS A 209 -2.30 -15.21 7.05
C HIS A 209 -3.76 -15.50 6.65
N GLY A 210 -4.25 -14.83 5.62
CA GLY A 210 -5.62 -14.98 5.13
C GLY A 210 -6.66 -14.14 5.87
N ALA A 211 -6.25 -13.24 6.79
CA ALA A 211 -7.18 -12.30 7.41
C ALA A 211 -7.81 -11.38 6.34
N ASN A 212 -9.09 -11.06 6.51
CA ASN A 212 -9.83 -10.16 5.64
C ASN A 212 -10.46 -8.97 6.38
N THR A 213 -10.22 -8.86 7.68
CA THR A 213 -10.60 -7.74 8.55
C THR A 213 -9.54 -7.54 9.63
N TRP A 214 -9.60 -6.42 10.33
CA TRP A 214 -8.73 -6.13 11.48
C TRP A 214 -9.46 -5.26 12.50
N ASP A 215 -8.97 -5.31 13.74
CA ASP A 215 -9.47 -4.52 14.85
C ASP A 215 -8.29 -3.93 15.64
N GLY A 216 -8.44 -2.67 16.05
CA GLY A 216 -7.50 -1.98 16.90
C GLY A 216 -7.77 -2.16 18.40
N LYS A 217 -7.14 -1.33 19.21
CA LYS A 217 -7.29 -1.33 20.67
C LYS A 217 -8.74 -1.11 21.14
N ASP A 218 -9.55 -0.46 20.34
CA ASP A 218 -10.98 -0.20 20.61
C ASP A 218 -11.79 -1.48 20.78
N LEU A 219 -11.35 -2.60 20.20
CA LEU A 219 -11.93 -3.92 20.46
C LEU A 219 -11.93 -4.27 21.96
N MET A 220 -10.95 -3.78 22.71
CA MET A 220 -10.75 -4.08 24.13
C MET A 220 -11.41 -3.07 25.07
N TYR A 221 -12.04 -2.00 24.55
CA TYR A 221 -12.71 -1.01 25.38
C TYR A 221 -14.21 -1.28 25.53
N ALA A 222 -14.81 -0.75 26.60
CA ALA A 222 -16.22 -0.97 26.95
C ALA A 222 -17.23 -0.63 25.85
N ASN A 223 -16.87 0.24 24.91
CA ASN A 223 -17.75 0.67 23.80
C ASN A 223 -17.76 -0.27 22.60
N TRP A 224 -16.95 -1.30 22.58
CA TRP A 224 -16.89 -2.31 21.51
C TRP A 224 -18.25 -2.96 21.21
N LYS A 225 -19.12 -3.07 22.24
CA LYS A 225 -20.48 -3.65 22.13
C LYS A 225 -21.31 -3.03 21.00
N ASN A 226 -21.09 -1.78 20.67
CA ASN A 226 -21.85 -1.08 19.63
C ASN A 226 -21.34 -1.38 18.22
N SER A 227 -20.03 -1.59 18.06
CA SER A 227 -19.38 -1.85 16.77
C SER A 227 -19.42 -3.32 16.37
N HIS A 228 -19.29 -4.23 17.35
CA HIS A 228 -19.12 -5.69 17.15
C HIS A 228 -20.25 -6.52 17.74
N ARG A 229 -21.42 -5.93 17.89
CA ARG A 229 -22.59 -6.49 18.58
C ARG A 229 -23.01 -7.90 18.11
N ASN A 230 -22.78 -8.20 16.84
CA ASN A 230 -23.25 -9.44 16.19
C ASN A 230 -22.12 -10.44 15.93
N TYR A 231 -20.89 -10.16 16.37
CA TYR A 231 -19.77 -11.07 16.15
C TYR A 231 -19.82 -12.22 17.16
N ILE A 232 -19.67 -13.42 16.63
CA ILE A 232 -19.48 -14.63 17.42
C ILE A 232 -18.11 -15.18 17.05
N TRP A 233 -17.23 -15.19 18.06
CA TRP A 233 -15.87 -15.63 17.89
C TRP A 233 -15.80 -17.16 17.82
N SER A 234 -15.00 -17.68 16.91
CA SER A 234 -14.66 -19.10 16.90
C SER A 234 -13.89 -19.47 18.18
N SER A 235 -14.08 -20.69 18.70
CA SER A 235 -13.51 -21.14 19.98
C SER A 235 -11.99 -21.13 19.99
N ASP A 236 -11.35 -21.37 18.84
CA ASP A 236 -9.91 -21.34 18.62
C ASP A 236 -9.29 -19.93 18.72
N SER A 237 -10.12 -18.86 18.64
CA SER A 237 -9.70 -17.48 18.82
C SER A 237 -9.29 -17.11 20.25
N LYS A 238 -9.71 -17.89 21.27
CA LYS A 238 -9.51 -17.55 22.69
C LYS A 238 -8.06 -17.26 23.05
N GLY A 239 -7.13 -18.04 22.53
CA GLY A 239 -5.70 -17.88 22.77
C GLY A 239 -5.15 -16.55 22.27
N LEU A 240 -5.42 -16.22 21.01
CA LEU A 240 -4.98 -14.96 20.38
C LEU A 240 -5.63 -13.74 21.03
N ILE A 241 -6.93 -13.79 21.35
CA ILE A 241 -7.62 -12.69 22.02
C ILE A 241 -7.01 -12.45 23.42
N LYS A 242 -6.68 -13.50 24.17
CA LYS A 242 -6.00 -13.38 25.46
C LYS A 242 -4.60 -12.77 25.31
N GLN A 243 -3.86 -13.15 24.28
CA GLN A 243 -2.55 -12.59 23.97
C GLN A 243 -2.67 -11.11 23.59
N TYR A 244 -3.64 -10.76 22.74
CA TYR A 244 -3.90 -9.39 22.31
C TYR A 244 -4.31 -8.51 23.49
N HIS A 245 -5.17 -9.01 24.38
CA HIS A 245 -5.55 -8.31 25.60
C HIS A 245 -4.33 -7.94 26.47
N LYS A 246 -3.41 -8.88 26.68
CA LYS A 246 -2.16 -8.60 27.41
C LYS A 246 -1.30 -7.54 26.73
N LEU A 247 -1.24 -7.57 25.40
CA LEU A 247 -0.44 -6.62 24.61
C LEU A 247 -0.95 -5.19 24.72
N VAL A 248 -2.27 -5.00 24.68
CA VAL A 248 -2.88 -3.66 24.63
C VAL A 248 -3.31 -3.14 26.00
N SER A 249 -3.17 -3.94 27.04
CA SER A 249 -3.50 -3.58 28.45
C SER A 249 -4.93 -3.03 28.60
N GLY A 250 -5.91 -3.63 27.92
CA GLY A 250 -7.30 -3.22 27.99
C GLY A 250 -8.04 -3.80 29.19
N ASP A 251 -9.02 -3.08 29.73
CA ASP A 251 -9.83 -3.46 30.89
C ASP A 251 -11.00 -4.39 30.56
N VAL A 252 -11.12 -4.83 29.31
CA VAL A 252 -12.23 -5.68 28.88
C VAL A 252 -12.03 -7.11 29.38
N LYS A 253 -13.00 -7.62 30.10
CA LYS A 253 -13.01 -9.01 30.53
C LYS A 253 -13.23 -9.94 29.34
N LEU A 254 -12.41 -10.97 29.19
CA LEU A 254 -12.50 -11.95 28.10
C LEU A 254 -13.86 -12.68 28.05
N ASN A 255 -14.57 -12.77 29.16
CA ASN A 255 -15.89 -13.38 29.24
C ASN A 255 -17.01 -12.58 28.54
N VAL A 256 -16.73 -11.35 28.11
CA VAL A 256 -17.65 -10.56 27.30
C VAL A 256 -17.72 -11.05 25.86
N PHE A 257 -16.66 -11.72 25.37
CA PHE A 257 -16.64 -12.31 24.05
C PHE A 257 -17.50 -13.57 24.02
N LYS A 258 -18.36 -13.66 23.00
CA LYS A 258 -19.15 -14.87 22.74
C LYS A 258 -18.36 -15.78 21.80
N TYR A 259 -18.12 -17.00 22.22
CA TYR A 259 -17.43 -18.02 21.43
C TYR A 259 -18.40 -19.11 21.03
N SER A 260 -18.27 -19.64 19.83
CA SER A 260 -19.05 -20.76 19.33
C SER A 260 -18.18 -21.68 18.47
N GLU A 261 -18.42 -22.96 18.56
CA GLU A 261 -17.89 -24.00 17.67
C GLU A 261 -18.82 -24.24 16.48
N LYS A 262 -20.09 -23.79 16.58
CA LYS A 262 -21.09 -23.94 15.54
C LYS A 262 -21.15 -22.70 14.67
N PRO A 263 -21.32 -22.85 13.35
CA PRO A 263 -21.51 -21.71 12.44
C PRO A 263 -22.68 -20.83 12.89
N ALA A 264 -22.46 -19.56 13.03
CA ALA A 264 -23.48 -18.55 13.27
C ALA A 264 -23.68 -17.67 12.02
N LYS A 265 -24.61 -16.70 12.08
CA LYS A 265 -24.85 -15.78 10.94
C LYS A 265 -23.62 -14.97 10.56
N ILE A 266 -22.79 -14.59 11.55
CA ILE A 266 -21.53 -13.87 11.36
C ILE A 266 -20.54 -14.48 12.36
N ASN A 267 -19.61 -15.26 11.84
CA ASN A 267 -18.50 -15.81 12.63
C ASN A 267 -17.24 -14.99 12.35
N ILE A 268 -16.47 -14.71 13.41
CA ILE A 268 -15.19 -14.06 13.32
C ILE A 268 -14.12 -14.94 13.99
N ARG A 269 -12.98 -15.06 13.35
CA ARG A 269 -11.83 -15.82 13.83
C ARG A 269 -10.63 -14.90 13.97
N ALA A 270 -9.98 -14.91 15.11
CA ALA A 270 -8.67 -14.30 15.26
C ALA A 270 -7.63 -15.11 14.49
N VAL A 271 -6.82 -14.45 13.67
CA VAL A 271 -5.86 -15.11 12.78
C VAL A 271 -4.43 -14.82 13.21
N THR A 272 -4.08 -13.56 13.44
CA THR A 272 -2.73 -13.15 13.85
C THR A 272 -2.74 -11.79 14.52
N ILE A 273 -1.63 -11.47 15.20
CA ILE A 273 -1.38 -10.16 15.81
C ILE A 273 -0.13 -9.59 15.19
N ALA A 274 -0.19 -8.34 14.77
CA ALA A 274 0.98 -7.59 14.34
C ALA A 274 0.89 -6.14 14.83
N GLY A 275 1.96 -5.65 15.45
CA GLY A 275 1.94 -4.35 16.11
C GLY A 275 0.84 -4.27 17.16
N ASN A 276 0.00 -3.26 17.06
CA ASN A 276 -1.15 -3.03 17.96
C ASN A 276 -2.49 -3.49 17.37
N THR A 277 -2.48 -4.34 16.36
CA THR A 277 -3.65 -4.74 15.58
C THR A 277 -3.89 -6.25 15.68
N LEU A 278 -5.13 -6.63 15.89
CA LEU A 278 -5.62 -8.01 15.79
C LEU A 278 -6.21 -8.22 14.40
N PHE A 279 -5.60 -9.09 13.63
CA PHE A 279 -6.07 -9.47 12.30
C PHE A 279 -7.03 -10.64 12.41
N THR A 280 -8.15 -10.54 11.69
CA THR A 280 -9.29 -11.44 11.85
C THR A 280 -9.80 -11.90 10.49
N HIS A 281 -10.50 -13.02 10.48
CA HIS A 281 -11.23 -13.52 9.31
C HIS A 281 -12.71 -13.57 9.62
N LEU A 282 -13.49 -12.88 8.81
CA LEU A 282 -14.94 -12.82 8.91
C LEU A 282 -15.57 -13.86 7.97
N TYR A 283 -16.39 -14.75 8.50
CA TYR A 283 -17.10 -15.77 7.76
C TYR A 283 -18.59 -15.45 7.69
N GLY A 284 -19.26 -15.81 6.59
CA GLY A 284 -20.72 -15.73 6.48
C GLY A 284 -21.29 -14.33 6.24
N GLY A 285 -20.46 -13.39 5.75
CA GLY A 285 -20.95 -12.13 5.17
C GLY A 285 -21.67 -12.37 3.84
N ARG A 286 -22.61 -11.48 3.45
CA ARG A 286 -23.21 -11.50 2.11
C ARG A 286 -22.08 -11.25 1.09
N GLY A 287 -21.49 -12.29 0.54
CA GLY A 287 -20.41 -12.20 -0.43
C GLY A 287 -19.43 -13.35 -0.37
N GLU A 288 -19.41 -14.17 0.68
CA GLU A 288 -18.69 -15.43 0.63
C GLU A 288 -19.26 -16.32 -0.48
N LYS A 289 -18.73 -16.16 -1.68
CA LYS A 289 -18.71 -17.28 -2.61
C LYS A 289 -17.82 -18.33 -1.96
N LYS A 290 -18.36 -19.54 -1.72
CA LYS A 290 -17.57 -20.72 -1.35
C LYS A 290 -16.27 -20.61 -2.14
N THR A 291 -15.15 -20.51 -1.45
CA THR A 291 -13.83 -20.33 -2.01
C THR A 291 -13.47 -21.57 -2.84
N GLY A 292 -13.92 -21.58 -4.07
CA GLY A 292 -13.23 -22.26 -5.14
C GLY A 292 -12.24 -21.24 -5.66
N ASN A 293 -10.95 -21.58 -5.64
CA ASN A 293 -9.81 -20.87 -6.19
C ASN A 293 -10.18 -19.74 -7.16
N VAL A 294 -10.18 -18.50 -6.68
CA VAL A 294 -10.45 -17.31 -7.51
C VAL A 294 -9.16 -16.80 -8.18
N PHE A 295 -8.02 -17.45 -7.90
CA PHE A 295 -6.76 -17.17 -8.57
C PHE A 295 -6.16 -18.48 -9.09
N ARG A 296 -6.45 -18.81 -10.32
CA ARG A 296 -5.56 -19.56 -11.22
C ARG A 296 -5.11 -18.64 -12.32
#